data_a806c3bb5706f963e87d7c4654d6ed9f
#
_entry.id   a806c3bb5706f963e87d7c4654d6ed9f
#
_cell.length_a   1.000
_cell.length_b   1.000
_cell.length_c   1.000
_cell.angle_alpha   90.00
_cell.angle_beta   90.00
_cell.angle_gamma   90.00
#
_symmetry.space_group_name_H-M   'P 1'
#
loop_
_entity.id
_entity.type
_entity.pdbx_description
1 polymer ?
#
loop_
_entity_poly.entity_id
_entity_poly.type
_entity_poly.pdbx_seq_one_letter_code
_entity_poly.pdbx_strand_id
1 'polypeptide(L)'
;MTTARQVQSWFESAKDDTGEWRSEAKDLYDLVACRQWTAAEESEIKEKRRVPIVMNRIAPFVDSIVGQQINNRKEVRFLPRETSDTQLADIYTEASRWADDLCDGEDEVTDAFTDLVISGMGWTETRMDYSTDPEGKLITASRIDPIEMYWPTSDTSRNLDNGKWVIRARKYPADEAEDRWPNIKNVAGEWTADDIDMRQPHDATNAWKYESDKSSYFPHEQMYLVLQVQYYKDVPMYRVADPDSGQILTVTPDRLSKMRDYLEEMGVKFVKITQRRYFQAFVCGSELLEDEIAPTQKGFTLKCMTGKRDRNKRQWYGVCRALRDPQKFSNKFFSDIMFILATNRKGGAFVEADALADPRRAEEDWASPDALIKLNAGGLNKVRERDAGVFPAGLERLMQYAIDAVPATSGVNAEMIGMADRNQPAILEETRKVSGLTILAPLFDSLKRHQRERGRIVLDFLNRFIADGRAIRIVSPTGDRISVPFMQDPQADTYDIIVDEMPSTPNSKAETFNVLTKLMPIMQSMGMSPPSDLINYMPLPATLVEKWRGELAQRTEQPDPQQQMLQA
;
A
#
# COMPACT_ATOMS: atom_id res chain seq x y z
N MET A 1 0.12 -18.48 31.70
CA MET A 1 1.05 -18.69 30.58
C MET A 1 1.96 -17.47 30.54
N THR A 2 3.24 -17.65 30.34
CA THR A 2 4.15 -16.55 30.06
C THR A 2 3.75 -15.89 28.74
N THR A 3 3.87 -14.57 28.63
CA THR A 3 3.48 -13.83 27.42
C THR A 3 4.18 -14.37 26.19
N ALA A 4 5.46 -14.74 26.27
CA ALA A 4 6.22 -15.33 25.16
C ALA A 4 5.56 -16.62 24.61
N ARG A 5 5.17 -17.55 25.47
CA ARG A 5 4.49 -18.80 25.02
C ARG A 5 3.13 -18.52 24.37
N GLN A 6 2.42 -17.51 24.84
CA GLN A 6 1.13 -17.12 24.25
C GLN A 6 1.33 -16.51 22.87
N VAL A 7 2.32 -15.65 22.71
CA VAL A 7 2.70 -15.04 21.42
C VAL A 7 3.12 -16.10 20.41
N GLN A 8 3.93 -17.06 20.85
CA GLN A 8 4.37 -18.19 20.04
C GLN A 8 3.17 -18.99 19.51
N SER A 9 2.23 -19.33 20.39
CA SER A 9 1.00 -20.05 20.00
C SER A 9 0.16 -19.25 18.98
N TRP A 10 0.05 -17.93 19.15
CA TRP A 10 -0.66 -17.07 18.19
C TRP A 10 0.04 -17.05 16.85
N PHE A 11 1.36 -16.96 16.86
CA PHE A 11 2.18 -16.93 15.66
C PHE A 11 2.08 -18.23 14.86
N GLU A 12 2.22 -19.39 15.52
CA GLU A 12 2.09 -20.71 14.89
C GLU A 12 0.70 -20.91 14.27
N SER A 13 -0.36 -20.61 15.03
CA SER A 13 -1.72 -20.68 14.50
C SER A 13 -1.93 -19.77 13.28
N ALA A 14 -1.43 -18.54 13.33
CA ALA A 14 -1.56 -17.61 12.20
C ALA A 14 -0.70 -18.02 10.99
N LYS A 15 0.47 -18.61 11.23
CA LYS A 15 1.35 -19.14 10.17
C LYS A 15 0.62 -20.22 9.37
N ASP A 16 -0.01 -21.15 10.06
CA ASP A 16 -0.78 -22.23 9.43
C ASP A 16 -1.99 -21.70 8.67
N ASP A 17 -2.78 -20.84 9.31
CA ASP A 17 -4.01 -20.28 8.74
C ASP A 17 -3.75 -19.38 7.52
N THR A 18 -2.63 -18.67 7.48
CA THR A 18 -2.30 -17.70 6.43
C THR A 18 -1.32 -18.23 5.39
N GLY A 19 -0.88 -19.47 5.48
CA GLY A 19 0.12 -20.07 4.58
C GLY A 19 -0.30 -20.02 3.10
N GLU A 20 -1.53 -20.39 2.79
CA GLU A 20 -2.08 -20.34 1.43
C GLU A 20 -2.11 -18.91 0.89
N TRP A 21 -2.57 -17.95 1.70
CA TRP A 21 -2.59 -16.54 1.34
C TRP A 21 -1.19 -15.98 1.04
N ARG A 22 -0.18 -16.39 1.85
CA ARG A 22 1.21 -15.96 1.66
C ARG A 22 1.80 -16.46 0.36
N SER A 23 1.56 -17.73 0.04
CA SER A 23 1.98 -18.32 -1.24
C SER A 23 1.35 -17.58 -2.41
N GLU A 24 0.04 -17.34 -2.34
CA GLU A 24 -0.67 -16.59 -3.38
C GLU A 24 -0.17 -15.14 -3.51
N ALA A 25 0.10 -14.46 -2.38
CA ALA A 25 0.62 -13.09 -2.40
C ALA A 25 1.98 -13.01 -3.09
N LYS A 26 2.89 -13.96 -2.82
CA LYS A 26 4.19 -14.06 -3.51
C LYS A 26 4.01 -14.24 -5.01
N ASP A 27 3.15 -15.15 -5.42
CA ASP A 27 2.84 -15.38 -6.85
C ASP A 27 2.30 -14.11 -7.52
N LEU A 28 1.46 -13.33 -6.82
CA LEU A 28 0.90 -12.09 -7.35
C LEU A 28 1.95 -10.97 -7.46
N TYR A 29 2.87 -10.85 -6.51
CA TYR A 29 4.00 -9.93 -6.61
C TYR A 29 4.91 -10.28 -7.81
N ASP A 30 5.20 -11.56 -8.01
CA ASP A 30 5.99 -12.03 -9.14
C ASP A 30 5.26 -11.79 -10.48
N LEU A 31 3.94 -12.00 -10.50
CA LEU A 31 3.10 -11.73 -11.66
C LEU A 31 3.17 -10.27 -12.11
N VAL A 32 3.10 -9.32 -11.16
CA VAL A 32 3.21 -7.88 -11.44
C VAL A 32 4.63 -7.51 -11.85
N ALA A 33 5.65 -8.14 -11.24
CA ALA A 33 7.06 -7.92 -11.54
C ALA A 33 7.58 -8.62 -12.82
N CYS A 34 6.69 -9.04 -13.73
CA CYS A 34 7.02 -9.74 -14.99
C CYS A 34 7.58 -11.17 -14.80
N ARG A 35 7.61 -11.72 -13.61
CA ARG A 35 7.98 -13.12 -13.38
C ARG A 35 6.72 -14.00 -13.37
N GLN A 36 6.19 -14.28 -14.57
CA GLN A 36 4.85 -14.90 -14.72
C GLN A 36 4.89 -16.41 -14.95
N TRP A 37 6.08 -16.96 -15.19
CA TRP A 37 6.31 -18.40 -15.33
C TRP A 37 7.02 -18.92 -14.08
N THR A 38 6.58 -20.04 -13.55
CA THR A 38 7.33 -20.76 -12.53
C THR A 38 8.53 -21.45 -13.16
N ALA A 39 9.59 -21.76 -12.40
CA ALA A 39 10.77 -22.45 -12.93
C ALA A 39 10.41 -23.79 -13.59
N ALA A 40 9.44 -24.50 -13.01
CA ALA A 40 8.94 -25.76 -13.58
C ALA A 40 8.25 -25.54 -14.95
N GLU A 41 7.35 -24.54 -15.02
CA GLU A 41 6.66 -24.17 -16.27
C GLU A 41 7.66 -23.70 -17.34
N GLU A 42 8.65 -22.90 -16.93
CA GLU A 42 9.69 -22.41 -17.84
C GLU A 42 10.56 -23.54 -18.38
N SER A 43 10.96 -24.50 -17.54
CA SER A 43 11.68 -25.71 -17.96
C SER A 43 10.85 -26.54 -18.92
N GLU A 44 9.58 -26.80 -18.62
CA GLU A 44 8.68 -27.55 -19.50
C GLU A 44 8.51 -26.88 -20.88
N ILE A 45 8.38 -25.54 -20.90
CA ILE A 45 8.28 -24.76 -22.13
C ILE A 45 9.56 -24.88 -22.95
N LYS A 46 10.74 -24.78 -22.32
CA LYS A 46 12.05 -24.90 -22.96
C LYS A 46 12.31 -26.32 -23.49
N GLU A 47 11.95 -27.36 -22.73
CA GLU A 47 12.04 -28.75 -23.18
C GLU A 47 11.23 -29.01 -24.45
N LYS A 48 10.05 -28.39 -24.53
CA LYS A 48 9.20 -28.45 -25.74
C LYS A 48 9.70 -27.53 -26.87
N ARG A 49 10.91 -26.96 -26.75
CA ARG A 49 11.52 -26.00 -27.70
C ARG A 49 10.66 -24.76 -27.95
N ARG A 50 9.86 -24.36 -26.97
CA ARG A 50 9.05 -23.13 -26.99
C ARG A 50 9.78 -21.99 -26.27
N VAL A 51 9.41 -20.76 -26.55
CA VAL A 51 9.97 -19.59 -25.89
C VAL A 51 8.98 -19.11 -24.82
N PRO A 52 9.40 -19.01 -23.55
CA PRO A 52 8.55 -18.44 -22.50
C PRO A 52 8.46 -16.92 -22.71
N ILE A 53 7.35 -16.48 -23.29
CA ILE A 53 7.12 -15.05 -23.55
C ILE A 53 6.22 -14.49 -22.47
N VAL A 54 6.54 -13.29 -21.98
CA VAL A 54 5.74 -12.55 -21.01
C VAL A 54 5.34 -11.21 -21.61
N MET A 55 4.04 -10.98 -21.74
CA MET A 55 3.45 -9.69 -22.06
C MET A 55 2.67 -9.21 -20.85
N ASN A 56 3.32 -8.44 -19.98
CA ASN A 56 2.71 -8.00 -18.74
C ASN A 56 1.65 -6.91 -18.99
N ARG A 57 0.40 -7.29 -18.84
CA ARG A 57 -0.75 -6.38 -18.95
C ARG A 57 -1.32 -5.99 -17.60
N ILE A 58 -0.85 -6.60 -16.50
CA ILE A 58 -1.35 -6.34 -15.15
C ILE A 58 -0.67 -5.10 -14.54
N ALA A 59 0.64 -4.92 -14.75
CA ALA A 59 1.35 -3.79 -14.19
C ALA A 59 0.70 -2.44 -14.54
N PRO A 60 0.33 -2.13 -15.81
CA PRO A 60 -0.35 -0.87 -16.13
C PRO A 60 -1.69 -0.67 -15.40
N PHE A 61 -2.40 -1.77 -15.06
CA PHE A 61 -3.62 -1.69 -14.25
C PHE A 61 -3.33 -1.29 -12.81
N VAL A 62 -2.33 -1.91 -12.20
CA VAL A 62 -1.88 -1.55 -10.85
C VAL A 62 -1.43 -0.11 -10.83
N ASP A 63 -0.59 0.30 -11.78
CA ASP A 63 -0.06 1.66 -11.90
C ASP A 63 -1.18 2.69 -12.09
N SER A 64 -2.21 2.36 -12.87
CA SER A 64 -3.37 3.23 -13.06
C SER A 64 -4.17 3.45 -11.77
N ILE A 65 -4.39 2.39 -10.98
CA ILE A 65 -5.11 2.47 -9.70
C ILE A 65 -4.30 3.28 -8.68
N VAL A 66 -3.00 3.03 -8.60
CA VAL A 66 -2.07 3.76 -7.73
C VAL A 66 -1.96 5.22 -8.17
N GLY A 67 -1.86 5.48 -9.47
CA GLY A 67 -1.86 6.83 -10.02
C GLY A 67 -3.13 7.62 -9.69
N GLN A 68 -4.30 6.97 -9.65
CA GLN A 68 -5.53 7.58 -9.18
C GLN A 68 -5.47 7.93 -7.68
N GLN A 69 -4.83 7.09 -6.87
CA GLN A 69 -4.63 7.38 -5.45
C GLN A 69 -3.70 8.60 -5.26
N ILE A 70 -2.60 8.67 -6.01
CA ILE A 70 -1.64 9.78 -5.96
C ILE A 70 -2.32 11.10 -6.39
N ASN A 71 -3.12 11.08 -7.45
CA ASN A 71 -3.83 12.25 -7.93
C ASN A 71 -4.93 12.74 -6.99
N ASN A 72 -5.47 11.86 -6.14
CA ASN A 72 -6.54 12.13 -5.20
C ASN A 72 -6.09 11.86 -3.75
N ARG A 73 -4.87 12.25 -3.40
CA ARG A 73 -4.36 12.16 -2.03
C ARG A 73 -5.28 12.89 -1.07
N LYS A 74 -5.47 12.30 0.11
CA LYS A 74 -6.34 12.82 1.16
C LYS A 74 -5.53 13.21 2.36
N GLU A 75 -5.93 14.28 2.98
CA GLU A 75 -5.31 14.82 4.17
C GLU A 75 -6.12 14.45 5.42
N VAL A 76 -5.42 14.21 6.52
CA VAL A 76 -6.02 14.03 7.83
C VAL A 76 -6.17 15.38 8.49
N ARG A 77 -7.40 15.78 8.85
CA ARG A 77 -7.71 17.01 9.58
C ARG A 77 -8.30 16.72 10.94
N PHE A 78 -7.88 17.50 11.92
CA PHE A 78 -8.38 17.43 13.26
C PHE A 78 -9.43 18.54 13.45
N LEU A 79 -10.59 18.17 13.98
CA LEU A 79 -11.67 19.10 14.27
C LEU A 79 -11.93 19.13 15.78
N PRO A 80 -11.99 20.32 16.39
CA PRO A 80 -12.33 20.45 17.78
C PRO A 80 -13.81 20.13 17.99
N ARG A 81 -14.16 19.59 19.15
CA ARG A 81 -15.56 19.43 19.55
C ARG A 81 -16.18 20.73 20.03
N GLU A 82 -15.36 21.60 20.60
CA GLU A 82 -15.77 22.90 21.10
C GLU A 82 -15.27 24.00 20.15
N THR A 83 -16.07 25.04 19.98
CA THR A 83 -15.79 26.14 19.03
C THR A 83 -14.59 27.00 19.43
N SER A 84 -14.15 26.91 20.70
CA SER A 84 -13.02 27.68 21.24
C SER A 84 -11.64 27.19 20.76
N ASP A 85 -11.53 25.93 20.36
CA ASP A 85 -10.24 25.25 20.14
C ASP A 85 -9.84 25.10 18.66
N THR A 86 -10.49 25.88 17.79
CA THR A 86 -10.28 25.79 16.33
C THR A 86 -8.82 26.08 15.96
N GLN A 87 -8.18 27.05 16.60
CA GLN A 87 -6.78 27.41 16.31
C GLN A 87 -5.80 26.29 16.69
N LEU A 88 -6.04 25.62 17.80
CA LEU A 88 -5.21 24.49 18.24
C LEU A 88 -5.38 23.29 17.30
N ALA A 89 -6.60 23.00 16.89
CA ALA A 89 -6.88 21.92 15.95
C ALA A 89 -6.20 22.16 14.57
N ASP A 90 -6.17 23.40 14.11
CA ASP A 90 -5.44 23.78 12.90
C ASP A 90 -3.91 23.58 13.08
N ILE A 91 -3.36 23.93 14.25
CA ILE A 91 -1.95 23.67 14.58
C ILE A 91 -1.64 22.18 14.56
N TYR A 92 -2.48 21.33 15.13
CA TYR A 92 -2.30 19.87 15.08
C TYR A 92 -2.41 19.32 13.66
N THR A 93 -3.30 19.86 12.83
CA THR A 93 -3.42 19.47 11.43
C THR A 93 -2.14 19.79 10.65
N GLU A 94 -1.62 21.00 10.83
CA GLU A 94 -0.37 21.42 10.19
C GLU A 94 0.85 20.67 10.76
N ALA A 95 0.85 20.37 12.06
CA ALA A 95 1.88 19.54 12.68
C ALA A 95 1.91 18.11 12.12
N SER A 96 0.72 17.54 11.88
CA SER A 96 0.62 16.24 11.21
C SER A 96 1.16 16.28 9.79
N ARG A 97 0.81 17.32 9.03
CA ARG A 97 1.33 17.54 7.67
C ARG A 97 2.85 17.72 7.68
N TRP A 98 3.37 18.53 8.58
CA TRP A 98 4.81 18.70 8.74
C TRP A 98 5.52 17.37 9.06
N ALA A 99 4.94 16.54 9.91
CA ALA A 99 5.48 15.24 10.25
C ALA A 99 5.41 14.27 9.05
N ASP A 100 4.31 14.28 8.28
CA ASP A 100 4.16 13.50 7.05
C ASP A 100 5.21 13.91 5.99
N ASP A 101 5.42 15.21 5.77
CA ASP A 101 6.44 15.75 4.85
C ASP A 101 7.87 15.37 5.28
N LEU A 102 8.12 15.34 6.60
CA LEU A 102 9.45 15.04 7.13
C LEU A 102 9.85 13.57 6.93
N CYS A 103 8.89 12.66 6.93
CA CYS A 103 9.13 11.20 6.84
C CYS A 103 8.67 10.59 5.51
N ASP A 104 8.28 11.41 4.52
CA ASP A 104 7.69 10.95 3.25
C ASP A 104 6.50 9.99 3.47
N GLY A 105 5.72 10.27 4.51
CA GLY A 105 4.66 9.37 5.00
C GLY A 105 3.57 9.08 3.97
N GLU A 106 3.32 10.02 3.05
CA GLU A 106 2.35 9.82 1.97
C GLU A 106 2.84 8.81 0.92
N ASP A 107 4.14 8.79 0.63
CA ASP A 107 4.73 7.83 -0.32
C ASP A 107 4.73 6.42 0.28
N GLU A 108 5.05 6.29 1.56
CA GLU A 108 4.94 5.04 2.32
C GLU A 108 3.49 4.48 2.35
N VAL A 109 2.49 5.37 2.49
CA VAL A 109 1.07 4.98 2.38
C VAL A 109 0.71 4.55 0.96
N THR A 110 1.27 5.21 -0.06
CA THR A 110 1.07 4.84 -1.47
C THR A 110 1.64 3.46 -1.77
N ASP A 111 2.82 3.14 -1.23
CA ASP A 111 3.44 1.83 -1.37
C ASP A 111 2.61 0.75 -0.65
N ALA A 112 2.12 1.03 0.56
CA ALA A 112 1.22 0.12 1.27
C ALA A 112 -0.13 -0.05 0.55
N PHE A 113 -0.63 0.99 -0.13
CA PHE A 113 -1.81 0.90 -0.99
C PHE A 113 -1.55 0.04 -2.24
N THR A 114 -0.34 0.11 -2.78
CA THR A 114 0.07 -0.78 -3.88
C THR A 114 0.05 -2.24 -3.44
N ASP A 115 0.55 -2.54 -2.24
CA ASP A 115 0.44 -3.88 -1.65
C ASP A 115 -1.03 -4.32 -1.48
N LEU A 116 -1.91 -3.42 -1.06
CA LEU A 116 -3.35 -3.69 -0.97
C LEU A 116 -3.95 -4.06 -2.34
N VAL A 117 -3.58 -3.36 -3.39
CA VAL A 117 -4.08 -3.62 -4.76
C VAL A 117 -3.60 -4.98 -5.26
N ILE A 118 -2.36 -5.36 -4.96
CA ILE A 118 -1.74 -6.61 -5.42
C ILE A 118 -2.20 -7.79 -4.58
N SER A 119 -1.88 -7.80 -3.28
CA SER A 119 -2.06 -8.94 -2.37
C SER A 119 -3.40 -8.92 -1.62
N GLY A 120 -4.04 -7.75 -1.54
CA GLY A 120 -5.27 -7.53 -0.78
C GLY A 120 -5.04 -7.06 0.65
N MET A 121 -3.80 -6.80 1.05
CA MET A 121 -3.46 -6.24 2.35
C MET A 121 -2.30 -5.27 2.22
N GLY A 122 -2.41 -4.12 2.87
CA GLY A 122 -1.32 -3.16 2.99
C GLY A 122 -1.14 -2.77 4.45
N TRP A 123 0.10 -2.61 4.90
CA TRP A 123 0.42 -2.35 6.29
C TRP A 123 1.34 -1.17 6.44
N THR A 124 1.09 -0.37 7.48
CA THR A 124 1.97 0.72 7.89
C THR A 124 2.17 0.71 9.41
N GLU A 125 3.30 1.22 9.84
CA GLU A 125 3.63 1.45 11.25
C GLU A 125 3.80 2.94 11.52
N THR A 126 3.22 3.42 12.62
CA THR A 126 3.47 4.77 13.16
C THR A 126 4.38 4.64 14.37
N ARG A 127 5.52 5.33 14.40
CA ARG A 127 6.50 5.23 15.49
C ARG A 127 7.29 6.51 15.68
N MET A 128 7.89 6.66 16.85
CA MET A 128 8.93 7.67 17.08
C MET A 128 10.30 7.09 16.70
N ASP A 129 11.11 7.91 16.07
CA ASP A 129 12.49 7.60 15.72
C ASP A 129 13.43 8.63 16.35
N TYR A 130 14.37 8.15 17.18
CA TYR A 130 15.37 8.95 17.86
C TYR A 130 16.78 8.73 17.30
N SER A 131 16.90 7.94 16.22
CA SER A 131 18.22 7.57 15.66
C SER A 131 18.94 8.76 15.01
N THR A 132 18.19 9.65 14.38
CA THR A 132 18.74 10.80 13.63
C THR A 132 18.53 12.13 14.34
N ASP A 133 17.47 12.24 15.12
CA ASP A 133 17.11 13.47 15.86
C ASP A 133 16.92 13.14 17.34
N PRO A 134 17.75 13.70 18.25
CA PRO A 134 17.60 13.48 19.69
C PRO A 134 16.26 13.98 20.25
N GLU A 135 15.64 14.97 19.61
CA GLU A 135 14.30 15.45 20.01
C GLU A 135 13.18 14.49 19.54
N GLY A 136 13.53 13.53 18.72
CA GLY A 136 12.60 12.56 18.13
C GLY A 136 11.94 13.05 16.84
N LYS A 137 11.95 12.18 15.83
CA LYS A 137 11.24 12.33 14.57
C LYS A 137 10.00 11.45 14.60
N LEU A 138 8.83 12.02 14.38
CA LEU A 138 7.61 11.23 14.24
C LEU A 138 7.57 10.63 12.83
N ILE A 139 7.62 9.31 12.74
CA ILE A 139 7.33 8.56 11.53
C ILE A 139 5.84 8.26 11.52
N THR A 140 5.10 9.01 10.73
CA THR A 140 3.63 8.93 10.67
C THR A 140 3.17 7.67 9.96
N ALA A 141 3.91 7.23 8.94
CA ALA A 141 3.74 5.98 8.26
C ALA A 141 5.10 5.43 7.82
N SER A 142 5.30 4.15 8.00
CA SER A 142 6.38 3.36 7.40
C SER A 142 5.76 2.10 6.85
N ARG A 143 5.94 1.83 5.56
CA ARG A 143 5.41 0.63 4.91
C ARG A 143 5.99 -0.62 5.56
N ILE A 144 5.15 -1.62 5.76
CA ILE A 144 5.55 -2.96 6.18
C ILE A 144 5.16 -3.95 5.09
N ASP A 145 6.06 -4.87 4.79
CA ASP A 145 5.75 -5.96 3.87
C ASP A 145 4.61 -6.82 4.45
N PRO A 146 3.49 -7.00 3.73
CA PRO A 146 2.37 -7.81 4.22
C PRO A 146 2.77 -9.26 4.55
N ILE A 147 3.85 -9.76 3.94
CA ILE A 147 4.37 -11.11 4.21
C ILE A 147 5.01 -11.21 5.60
N GLU A 148 5.50 -10.10 6.19
CA GLU A 148 6.00 -10.06 7.57
C GLU A 148 4.88 -10.07 8.62
N MET A 149 3.63 -9.82 8.20
CA MET A 149 2.51 -9.58 9.13
C MET A 149 1.70 -10.84 9.38
N TYR A 150 1.27 -11.02 10.64
CA TYR A 150 0.42 -12.10 11.10
C TYR A 150 -0.72 -11.52 11.94
N TRP A 151 -1.93 -12.04 11.74
CA TRP A 151 -3.15 -11.54 12.37
C TRP A 151 -4.11 -12.69 12.70
N PRO A 152 -5.05 -12.49 13.64
CA PRO A 152 -6.05 -13.50 13.95
C PRO A 152 -7.05 -13.63 12.78
N THR A 153 -7.11 -14.80 12.15
CA THR A 153 -8.05 -15.09 11.05
C THR A 153 -9.52 -15.11 11.50
N SER A 154 -9.75 -15.15 12.82
CA SER A 154 -11.07 -15.00 13.42
C SER A 154 -11.61 -13.56 13.31
N ASP A 155 -10.74 -12.56 13.14
CA ASP A 155 -11.20 -11.18 12.93
C ASP A 155 -11.77 -11.00 11.53
N THR A 156 -13.02 -10.55 11.50
CA THR A 156 -13.79 -10.35 10.26
C THR A 156 -14.02 -8.87 9.97
N SER A 157 -13.49 -7.99 10.81
CA SER A 157 -13.63 -6.55 10.65
C SER A 157 -12.79 -6.03 9.49
N ARG A 158 -13.26 -4.96 8.85
CA ARG A 158 -12.45 -4.26 7.85
C ARG A 158 -11.24 -3.64 8.54
N ASN A 159 -10.12 -3.64 7.85
CA ASN A 159 -8.83 -3.13 8.33
C ASN A 159 -8.36 -3.79 9.64
N LEU A 160 -8.93 -4.94 10.01
CA LEU A 160 -8.62 -5.67 11.24
C LEU A 160 -8.74 -4.82 12.52
N ASP A 161 -9.70 -3.88 12.54
CA ASP A 161 -9.85 -2.90 13.64
C ASP A 161 -10.22 -3.54 14.99
N ASN A 162 -10.80 -4.75 14.97
CA ASN A 162 -11.19 -5.51 16.17
C ASN A 162 -10.25 -6.65 16.51
N GLY A 163 -9.15 -6.78 15.78
CA GLY A 163 -8.14 -7.82 16.03
C GLY A 163 -7.59 -7.74 17.43
N LYS A 164 -7.56 -8.88 18.14
CA LYS A 164 -7.06 -8.95 19.52
C LYS A 164 -5.56 -8.77 19.61
N TRP A 165 -4.85 -9.11 18.56
CA TRP A 165 -3.41 -9.01 18.45
C TRP A 165 -2.98 -8.87 16.99
N VAL A 166 -1.78 -8.38 16.79
CA VAL A 166 -1.09 -8.32 15.50
C VAL A 166 0.39 -8.60 15.75
N ILE A 167 1.03 -9.38 14.88
CA ILE A 167 2.43 -9.75 14.99
C ILE A 167 3.13 -9.36 13.69
N ARG A 168 4.26 -8.70 13.83
CA ARG A 168 5.26 -8.52 12.78
C ARG A 168 6.43 -9.42 13.05
N ALA A 169 6.75 -10.31 12.11
CA ALA A 169 7.91 -11.18 12.20
C ALA A 169 9.04 -10.63 11.32
N ARG A 170 10.18 -10.31 11.91
CA ARG A 170 11.32 -9.71 11.20
C ARG A 170 12.61 -10.45 11.54
N LYS A 171 13.43 -10.63 10.51
CA LYS A 171 14.78 -11.17 10.66
C LYS A 171 15.76 -10.04 10.90
N TYR A 172 16.61 -10.20 11.91
CA TYR A 172 17.68 -9.28 12.25
C TYR A 172 19.03 -10.01 12.18
N PRO A 173 20.07 -9.38 11.61
CA PRO A 173 21.44 -9.88 11.73
C PRO A 173 21.83 -10.05 13.20
N ALA A 174 22.68 -11.03 13.50
CA ALA A 174 23.00 -11.36 14.88
C ALA A 174 23.67 -10.20 15.63
N ASP A 175 24.56 -9.47 14.97
CA ASP A 175 25.23 -8.29 15.51
C ASP A 175 24.23 -7.18 15.88
N GLU A 176 23.36 -6.79 14.96
CA GLU A 176 22.32 -5.77 15.19
C GLU A 176 21.34 -6.20 16.31
N ALA A 177 20.95 -7.48 16.31
CA ALA A 177 20.03 -8.01 17.29
C ALA A 177 20.63 -8.08 18.69
N GLU A 178 21.91 -8.45 18.81
CA GLU A 178 22.64 -8.52 20.06
C GLU A 178 22.93 -7.14 20.66
N ASP A 179 23.23 -6.16 19.82
CA ASP A 179 23.40 -4.77 20.25
C ASP A 179 22.09 -4.19 20.78
N ARG A 180 20.98 -4.48 20.13
CA ARG A 180 19.68 -3.97 20.54
C ARG A 180 19.10 -4.70 21.73
N TRP A 181 19.24 -6.03 21.77
CA TRP A 181 18.69 -6.91 22.81
C TRP A 181 19.78 -7.85 23.36
N PRO A 182 20.56 -7.41 24.35
CA PRO A 182 21.64 -8.25 24.90
C PRO A 182 21.19 -9.64 25.37
N ASN A 183 19.93 -9.76 25.79
CA ASN A 183 19.34 -11.01 26.28
C ASN A 183 19.09 -12.05 25.18
N ILE A 184 19.14 -11.65 23.90
CA ILE A 184 18.85 -12.54 22.76
C ILE A 184 19.87 -13.69 22.66
N LYS A 185 21.08 -13.49 23.18
CA LYS A 185 22.13 -14.54 23.25
C LYS A 185 21.69 -15.80 24.00
N ASN A 186 20.75 -15.67 24.91
CA ASN A 186 20.25 -16.80 25.70
C ASN A 186 19.31 -17.72 24.91
N VAL A 187 18.83 -17.26 23.76
CA VAL A 187 17.85 -17.96 22.90
C VAL A 187 18.54 -18.84 21.84
N ALA A 188 19.85 -18.95 21.88
CA ALA A 188 20.66 -19.64 20.87
C ALA A 188 20.09 -21.03 20.52
N GLY A 189 19.63 -21.18 19.28
CA GLY A 189 19.26 -22.47 18.66
C GLY A 189 17.76 -22.80 18.57
N GLU A 190 16.85 -22.04 19.21
CA GLU A 190 15.44 -22.35 19.16
C GLU A 190 14.69 -21.77 17.94
N TRP A 191 15.16 -20.64 17.41
CA TRP A 191 14.51 -19.97 16.26
C TRP A 191 15.57 -19.40 15.31
N THR A 192 16.07 -20.27 14.45
CA THR A 192 16.92 -19.84 13.34
C THR A 192 16.08 -19.33 12.19
N ALA A 193 16.68 -18.49 11.36
CA ALA A 193 16.04 -17.86 10.22
C ALA A 193 15.45 -18.85 9.17
N ASP A 194 15.84 -20.12 9.23
CA ASP A 194 15.41 -21.14 8.29
C ASP A 194 13.97 -21.62 8.55
N ASP A 195 13.43 -21.40 9.74
CA ASP A 195 12.08 -21.86 10.12
C ASP A 195 10.94 -21.03 9.51
N ILE A 196 11.24 -19.89 8.90
CA ILE A 196 10.24 -19.03 8.29
C ILE A 196 10.63 -18.67 6.87
N ASP A 197 9.82 -19.13 5.95
CA ASP A 197 9.88 -18.82 4.53
C ASP A 197 9.44 -17.36 4.26
N MET A 198 10.27 -16.42 4.69
CA MET A 198 10.14 -15.02 4.34
C MET A 198 10.83 -14.77 3.01
N ARG A 199 10.03 -14.58 1.96
CA ARG A 199 10.51 -14.23 0.61
C ARG A 199 11.79 -14.98 0.20
N GLN A 200 11.81 -16.30 0.33
CA GLN A 200 12.73 -17.05 -0.50
C GLN A 200 12.28 -16.86 -1.96
N PRO A 201 13.19 -16.54 -2.88
CA PRO A 201 12.83 -16.49 -4.29
C PRO A 201 12.22 -17.83 -4.64
N HIS A 202 11.01 -17.79 -5.21
CA HIS A 202 10.23 -18.99 -5.57
C HIS A 202 10.91 -19.86 -6.62
N ASP A 203 12.02 -19.42 -7.18
CA ASP A 203 12.70 -20.03 -8.29
C ASP A 203 14.03 -20.65 -7.90
N ALA A 204 14.10 -21.95 -8.10
CA ALA A 204 15.37 -22.69 -8.16
C ALA A 204 16.38 -22.08 -9.19
N THR A 205 15.90 -21.23 -10.12
CA THR A 205 16.76 -20.47 -11.04
C THR A 205 17.56 -19.39 -10.33
N ASN A 206 17.17 -18.94 -9.15
CA ASN A 206 17.97 -18.06 -8.31
C ASN A 206 18.88 -18.83 -7.33
N ALA A 207 18.81 -20.16 -7.31
CA ALA A 207 19.76 -20.98 -6.54
C ALA A 207 21.22 -20.72 -6.96
N TRP A 208 21.46 -20.37 -8.23
CA TRP A 208 22.79 -19.97 -8.67
C TRP A 208 23.27 -18.64 -8.07
N LYS A 209 22.38 -17.69 -7.83
CA LYS A 209 22.73 -16.49 -7.08
C LYS A 209 23.06 -16.82 -5.63
N TYR A 210 22.32 -17.71 -5.03
CA TYR A 210 22.59 -18.17 -3.66
C TYR A 210 23.87 -19.00 -3.58
N GLU A 211 24.18 -19.81 -4.60
CA GLU A 211 25.45 -20.54 -4.64
C GLU A 211 26.64 -19.63 -5.00
N SER A 212 26.45 -18.61 -5.82
CA SER A 212 27.49 -17.61 -6.06
C SER A 212 27.73 -16.72 -4.85
N ASP A 213 26.69 -16.43 -4.07
CA ASP A 213 26.81 -15.69 -2.80
C ASP A 213 27.45 -16.56 -1.69
N LYS A 214 27.33 -17.89 -1.75
CA LYS A 214 28.11 -18.80 -0.90
C LYS A 214 29.63 -18.72 -1.15
N SER A 215 30.04 -18.24 -2.31
CA SER A 215 31.44 -17.98 -2.64
C SER A 215 31.88 -16.55 -2.29
N SER A 216 30.97 -15.66 -2.01
CA SER A 216 31.18 -14.25 -1.72
C SER A 216 31.18 -13.97 -0.22
N TYR A 217 32.33 -13.78 0.36
CA TYR A 217 32.77 -12.88 1.43
C TYR A 217 31.85 -12.57 2.63
N PHE A 218 30.60 -13.00 2.67
CA PHE A 218 29.74 -12.95 3.85
C PHE A 218 29.59 -14.37 4.40
N PRO A 219 30.20 -14.68 5.55
CA PRO A 219 29.88 -15.90 6.27
C PRO A 219 28.37 -15.91 6.51
N HIS A 220 27.75 -17.07 6.61
CA HIS A 220 26.36 -17.26 6.99
C HIS A 220 26.12 -16.44 8.27
N GLU A 221 25.66 -15.19 8.13
CA GLU A 221 25.29 -14.37 9.25
C GLU A 221 24.11 -15.06 9.92
N GLN A 222 24.34 -15.45 11.17
CA GLN A 222 23.28 -15.99 11.99
C GLN A 222 22.23 -14.90 12.13
N MET A 223 21.01 -15.19 11.71
CA MET A 223 19.90 -14.26 11.80
C MET A 223 18.95 -14.71 12.89
N TYR A 224 18.52 -13.78 13.70
CA TYR A 224 17.46 -14.01 14.69
C TYR A 224 16.11 -13.59 14.14
N LEU A 225 15.09 -14.40 14.41
CA LEU A 225 13.72 -14.05 14.16
C LEU A 225 13.11 -13.39 15.38
N VAL A 226 12.75 -12.13 15.25
CA VAL A 226 12.10 -11.37 16.31
C VAL A 226 10.65 -11.09 15.95
N LEU A 227 9.75 -11.43 16.86
CA LEU A 227 8.33 -11.15 16.77
C LEU A 227 8.00 -9.88 17.56
N GLN A 228 7.64 -8.81 16.85
CA GLN A 228 7.01 -7.64 17.44
C GLN A 228 5.50 -7.90 17.52
N VAL A 229 4.97 -8.04 18.70
CA VAL A 229 3.53 -8.28 18.91
C VAL A 229 2.88 -7.08 19.59
N GLN A 230 1.76 -6.64 19.04
CA GLN A 230 0.85 -5.72 19.69
C GLN A 230 -0.46 -6.42 19.99
N TYR A 231 -0.95 -6.28 21.21
CA TYR A 231 -2.18 -6.91 21.64
C TYR A 231 -2.89 -6.07 22.70
N TYR A 232 -4.17 -6.36 22.93
CA TYR A 232 -4.89 -5.72 24.02
C TYR A 232 -5.45 -6.76 25.01
N LYS A 233 -5.58 -6.30 26.26
CA LYS A 233 -6.30 -7.02 27.32
C LYS A 233 -7.47 -6.16 27.76
N ASP A 234 -8.61 -6.78 27.96
CA ASP A 234 -9.77 -6.14 28.56
C ASP A 234 -9.58 -6.10 30.09
N VAL A 235 -9.36 -4.91 30.61
CA VAL A 235 -9.10 -4.69 32.05
C VAL A 235 -10.32 -4.05 32.68
N PRO A 236 -10.80 -4.56 33.82
CA PRO A 236 -11.86 -3.91 34.56
C PRO A 236 -11.34 -2.57 35.12
N MET A 237 -12.09 -1.52 34.88
CA MET A 237 -11.82 -0.16 35.38
C MET A 237 -13.09 0.40 36.03
N TYR A 238 -12.96 1.46 36.77
CA TYR A 238 -14.07 2.12 37.41
C TYR A 238 -14.14 3.59 37.01
N ARG A 239 -15.32 4.02 36.59
CA ARG A 239 -15.61 5.46 36.39
C ARG A 239 -16.12 6.04 37.66
N VAL A 240 -15.47 7.09 38.13
CA VAL A 240 -15.77 7.80 39.35
C VAL A 240 -15.98 9.27 38.98
N ALA A 241 -17.09 9.86 39.44
CA ALA A 241 -17.25 11.30 39.33
C ALA A 241 -16.45 11.93 40.46
N ASP A 242 -15.55 12.86 40.14
CA ASP A 242 -14.82 13.62 41.14
C ASP A 242 -15.80 14.57 41.86
N PRO A 243 -15.90 14.50 43.19
CA PRO A 243 -16.87 15.30 43.91
C PRO A 243 -16.59 16.81 43.86
N ASP A 244 -15.31 17.19 43.67
CA ASP A 244 -14.90 18.58 43.70
C ASP A 244 -15.00 19.26 42.33
N SER A 245 -14.62 18.57 41.27
CA SER A 245 -14.57 19.13 39.91
C SER A 245 -15.74 18.67 39.00
N GLY A 246 -16.50 17.66 39.44
CA GLY A 246 -17.55 17.04 38.62
C GLY A 246 -17.01 16.24 37.39
N GLN A 247 -15.70 16.17 37.24
CA GLN A 247 -15.07 15.45 36.14
C GLN A 247 -15.16 13.92 36.34
N ILE A 248 -15.33 13.21 35.26
CA ILE A 248 -15.38 11.75 35.29
C ILE A 248 -13.97 11.19 35.14
N LEU A 249 -13.45 10.63 36.22
CA LEU A 249 -12.13 9.97 36.22
C LEU A 249 -12.28 8.46 36.05
N THR A 250 -11.35 7.85 35.30
CA THR A 250 -11.26 6.41 35.19
C THR A 250 -10.09 5.91 36.04
N VAL A 251 -10.39 5.04 37.00
CA VAL A 251 -9.42 4.54 37.97
C VAL A 251 -9.28 3.03 37.90
N THR A 252 -8.10 2.52 38.21
CA THR A 252 -7.83 1.09 38.34
C THR A 252 -8.49 0.52 39.61
N PRO A 253 -8.77 -0.81 39.64
CA PRO A 253 -9.30 -1.45 40.86
C PRO A 253 -8.46 -1.20 42.10
N ASP A 254 -7.13 -1.23 41.97
CA ASP A 254 -6.20 -1.00 43.09
C ASP A 254 -6.28 0.45 43.61
N ARG A 255 -6.44 1.41 42.72
CA ARG A 255 -6.59 2.81 43.10
C ARG A 255 -7.97 3.06 43.73
N LEU A 256 -9.01 2.41 43.17
CA LEU A 256 -10.34 2.49 43.75
C LEU A 256 -10.36 1.90 45.17
N SER A 257 -9.70 0.76 45.43
CA SER A 257 -9.66 0.16 46.77
C SER A 257 -9.05 1.07 47.81
N LYS A 258 -8.06 1.89 47.42
CA LYS A 258 -7.42 2.89 48.31
C LYS A 258 -8.27 4.14 48.56
N MET A 259 -9.16 4.48 47.64
CA MET A 259 -10.02 5.66 47.70
C MET A 259 -11.46 5.34 48.09
N ARG A 260 -11.78 4.07 48.28
CA ARG A 260 -13.15 3.59 48.44
C ARG A 260 -13.86 4.20 49.61
N ASP A 261 -13.23 4.19 50.78
CA ASP A 261 -13.83 4.70 52.01
C ASP A 261 -14.12 6.20 51.86
N TYR A 262 -13.20 6.96 51.28
CA TYR A 262 -13.38 8.39 51.02
C TYR A 262 -14.53 8.68 50.04
N LEU A 263 -14.62 7.90 48.96
CA LEU A 263 -15.68 8.06 47.96
C LEU A 263 -17.06 7.65 48.47
N GLU A 264 -17.13 6.64 49.35
CA GLU A 264 -18.37 6.20 50.01
C GLU A 264 -18.86 7.26 51.03
N GLU A 265 -17.95 7.89 51.78
CA GLU A 265 -18.26 9.03 52.68
C GLU A 265 -18.82 10.23 51.93
N MET A 266 -18.28 10.53 50.75
CA MET A 266 -18.73 11.62 49.86
C MET A 266 -19.98 11.27 49.06
N GLY A 267 -20.51 10.03 49.17
CA GLY A 267 -21.69 9.58 48.43
C GLY A 267 -21.51 9.45 46.91
N VAL A 268 -20.27 9.34 46.43
CA VAL A 268 -19.94 9.28 45.01
C VAL A 268 -20.19 7.88 44.46
N LYS A 269 -20.98 7.79 43.40
CA LYS A 269 -21.26 6.53 42.73
C LYS A 269 -20.14 6.19 41.74
N PHE A 270 -19.67 4.96 41.76
CA PHE A 270 -18.73 4.42 40.81
C PHE A 270 -19.37 3.33 39.97
N VAL A 271 -19.05 3.29 38.68
CA VAL A 271 -19.55 2.32 37.72
C VAL A 271 -18.40 1.50 37.16
N LYS A 272 -18.53 0.16 37.26
CA LYS A 272 -17.56 -0.74 36.66
C LYS A 272 -17.70 -0.72 35.16
N ILE A 273 -16.61 -0.49 34.47
CA ILE A 273 -16.49 -0.54 33.01
C ILE A 273 -15.36 -1.49 32.62
N THR A 274 -15.39 -1.98 31.40
CA THR A 274 -14.28 -2.73 30.82
C THR A 274 -13.59 -1.83 29.82
N GLN A 275 -12.29 -1.64 30.00
CA GLN A 275 -11.48 -0.82 29.11
C GLN A 275 -10.40 -1.67 28.47
N ARG A 276 -10.22 -1.50 27.16
CA ARG A 276 -9.09 -2.11 26.45
C ARG A 276 -7.80 -1.40 26.84
N ARG A 277 -6.79 -2.18 27.27
CA ARG A 277 -5.43 -1.72 27.43
C ARG A 277 -4.52 -2.41 26.44
N TYR A 278 -3.71 -1.61 25.76
CA TYR A 278 -2.82 -2.06 24.72
C TYR A 278 -1.45 -2.34 25.30
N PHE A 279 -0.77 -3.34 24.72
CA PHE A 279 0.56 -3.80 25.10
C PHE A 279 1.36 -4.08 23.83
N GLN A 280 2.67 -3.89 23.91
CA GLN A 280 3.61 -4.31 22.89
C GLN A 280 4.69 -5.15 23.55
N ALA A 281 5.13 -6.21 22.89
CA ALA A 281 6.23 -7.05 23.33
C ALA A 281 7.09 -7.45 22.15
N PHE A 282 8.37 -7.64 22.40
CA PHE A 282 9.32 -8.23 21.47
C PHE A 282 9.70 -9.62 21.99
N VAL A 283 9.54 -10.63 21.15
CA VAL A 283 9.74 -12.04 21.55
C VAL A 283 10.66 -12.72 20.54
N CYS A 284 11.65 -13.44 21.02
CA CYS A 284 12.47 -14.35 20.23
C CYS A 284 12.47 -15.71 20.88
N GLY A 285 11.99 -16.73 20.16
CA GLY A 285 11.78 -18.06 20.74
C GLY A 285 10.90 -18.04 21.98
N SER A 286 11.43 -18.51 23.10
CA SER A 286 10.74 -18.57 24.40
C SER A 286 10.96 -17.33 25.28
N GLU A 287 11.82 -16.40 24.85
CA GLU A 287 12.25 -15.27 25.68
C GLU A 287 11.54 -13.96 25.29
N LEU A 288 11.23 -13.18 26.31
CA LEU A 288 10.75 -11.80 26.17
C LEU A 288 11.95 -10.85 26.17
N LEU A 289 12.11 -10.09 25.09
CA LEU A 289 13.27 -9.23 24.89
C LEU A 289 13.16 -7.86 25.56
N GLU A 290 11.94 -7.31 25.64
CA GLU A 290 11.64 -6.01 26.23
C GLU A 290 10.40 -6.09 27.14
N ASP A 291 10.26 -5.12 28.04
CA ASP A 291 9.06 -4.98 28.89
C ASP A 291 7.81 -4.74 28.04
N GLU A 292 6.67 -5.23 28.52
CA GLU A 292 5.38 -5.13 27.84
C GLU A 292 4.80 -3.70 27.92
N ILE A 293 5.36 -2.76 27.16
CA ILE A 293 4.93 -1.36 27.16
C ILE A 293 4.38 -0.98 25.79
N ALA A 294 3.12 -0.58 25.72
CA ALA A 294 2.54 -0.09 24.48
C ALA A 294 3.00 1.34 24.17
N PRO A 295 3.35 1.65 22.91
CA PRO A 295 3.67 3.00 22.48
C PRO A 295 2.51 3.98 22.69
N THR A 296 1.28 3.50 22.53
CA THR A 296 0.04 4.27 22.71
C THR A 296 -1.07 3.41 23.31
N GLN A 297 -2.02 4.07 24.00
CA GLN A 297 -3.26 3.43 24.49
C GLN A 297 -4.48 3.67 23.57
N LYS A 298 -4.29 4.34 22.42
CA LYS A 298 -5.36 4.65 21.47
C LYS A 298 -5.59 3.55 20.41
N GLY A 299 -4.71 2.57 20.33
CA GLY A 299 -4.81 1.45 19.39
C GLY A 299 -3.47 0.81 19.09
N PHE A 300 -3.45 -0.07 18.12
CA PHE A 300 -2.19 -0.60 17.56
C PHE A 300 -1.54 0.46 16.67
N THR A 301 -0.22 0.56 16.73
CA THR A 301 0.55 1.41 15.82
C THR A 301 0.75 0.74 14.45
N LEU A 302 0.59 -0.58 14.41
CA LEU A 302 0.56 -1.39 13.19
C LEU A 302 -0.86 -1.34 12.61
N LYS A 303 -1.04 -0.61 11.51
CA LYS A 303 -2.35 -0.40 10.87
C LYS A 303 -2.44 -1.09 9.53
N CYS A 304 -3.60 -1.72 9.28
CA CYS A 304 -3.87 -2.49 8.08
C CYS A 304 -4.86 -1.78 7.14
N MET A 305 -4.66 -1.97 5.86
CA MET A 305 -5.66 -1.76 4.82
C MET A 305 -6.07 -3.12 4.25
N THR A 306 -7.37 -3.36 4.07
CA THR A 306 -7.89 -4.63 3.56
C THR A 306 -8.65 -4.45 2.26
N GLY A 307 -8.41 -5.35 1.31
CA GLY A 307 -9.05 -5.38 0.01
C GLY A 307 -10.40 -6.09 0.00
N LYS A 308 -10.63 -6.89 -1.04
CA LYS A 308 -11.81 -7.75 -1.16
C LYS A 308 -11.67 -8.95 -0.23
N ARG A 309 -12.80 -9.44 0.29
CA ARG A 309 -12.80 -10.54 1.24
C ARG A 309 -13.35 -11.83 0.63
N ASP A 310 -12.59 -12.90 0.75
CA ASP A 310 -13.07 -14.26 0.60
C ASP A 310 -13.78 -14.67 1.91
N ARG A 311 -15.12 -14.78 1.87
CA ARG A 311 -15.93 -15.06 3.06
C ARG A 311 -15.80 -16.50 3.51
N ASN A 312 -15.47 -17.44 2.61
CA ASN A 312 -15.33 -18.85 2.93
C ASN A 312 -13.99 -19.13 3.62
N LYS A 313 -12.89 -18.61 3.04
CA LYS A 313 -11.54 -18.80 3.58
C LYS A 313 -11.15 -17.77 4.64
N ARG A 314 -11.97 -16.73 4.87
CA ARG A 314 -11.68 -15.60 5.78
C ARG A 314 -10.38 -14.87 5.46
N GLN A 315 -10.01 -14.85 4.19
CA GLN A 315 -8.80 -14.21 3.69
C GLN A 315 -9.15 -12.95 2.89
N TRP A 316 -8.20 -12.05 2.78
CA TRP A 316 -8.31 -10.84 1.98
C TRP A 316 -7.54 -11.00 0.67
N TYR A 317 -8.03 -10.41 -0.41
CA TYR A 317 -7.36 -10.49 -1.71
C TYR A 317 -7.47 -9.17 -2.49
N GLY A 318 -6.47 -8.94 -3.34
CA GLY A 318 -6.36 -7.77 -4.19
C GLY A 318 -7.08 -7.93 -5.53
N VAL A 319 -6.92 -6.94 -6.39
CA VAL A 319 -7.47 -6.96 -7.75
C VAL A 319 -6.74 -7.99 -8.62
N CYS A 320 -5.44 -8.16 -8.39
CA CYS A 320 -4.57 -9.01 -9.20
C CYS A 320 -4.94 -10.50 -9.20
N ARG A 321 -5.61 -11.00 -8.12
CA ARG A 321 -6.09 -12.39 -8.08
C ARG A 321 -6.96 -12.74 -9.28
N ALA A 322 -7.90 -11.87 -9.61
CA ALA A 322 -8.82 -12.11 -10.73
C ALA A 322 -8.16 -12.00 -12.12
N LEU A 323 -7.02 -11.32 -12.19
CA LEU A 323 -6.28 -11.09 -13.44
C LEU A 323 -5.24 -12.18 -13.74
N ARG A 324 -4.89 -13.00 -12.75
CA ARG A 324 -3.84 -14.02 -12.86
C ARG A 324 -4.07 -14.99 -14.00
N ASP A 325 -5.22 -15.63 -14.04
CA ASP A 325 -5.50 -16.67 -15.04
C ASP A 325 -5.62 -16.11 -16.46
N PRO A 326 -6.39 -15.04 -16.73
CA PRO A 326 -6.40 -14.40 -18.05
C PRO A 326 -5.00 -14.03 -18.54
N GLN A 327 -4.15 -13.50 -17.68
CA GLN A 327 -2.78 -13.11 -18.02
C GLN A 327 -1.91 -14.33 -18.37
N LYS A 328 -1.91 -15.36 -17.53
CA LYS A 328 -1.14 -16.59 -17.78
C LYS A 328 -1.57 -17.27 -19.08
N PHE A 329 -2.87 -17.37 -19.34
CA PHE A 329 -3.38 -17.95 -20.57
C PHE A 329 -3.04 -17.13 -21.82
N SER A 330 -3.11 -15.79 -21.72
CA SER A 330 -2.69 -14.91 -22.82
C SER A 330 -1.23 -15.14 -23.21
N ASN A 331 -0.31 -15.24 -22.25
CA ASN A 331 1.09 -15.55 -22.48
C ASN A 331 1.29 -16.95 -23.08
N LYS A 332 0.57 -17.95 -22.57
CA LYS A 332 0.64 -19.33 -23.06
C LYS A 332 0.20 -19.43 -24.51
N PHE A 333 -0.95 -18.87 -24.85
CA PHE A 333 -1.44 -18.89 -26.24
C PHE A 333 -0.49 -18.15 -27.18
N PHE A 334 0.08 -17.04 -26.75
CA PHE A 334 1.05 -16.32 -27.56
C PHE A 334 2.32 -17.13 -27.80
N SER A 335 2.86 -17.79 -26.77
CA SER A 335 4.01 -18.68 -26.90
C SER A 335 3.72 -19.86 -27.83
N ASP A 336 2.51 -20.41 -27.75
CA ASP A 336 2.07 -21.50 -28.62
C ASP A 336 1.93 -21.06 -30.10
N ILE A 337 1.36 -19.87 -30.34
CA ILE A 337 1.25 -19.28 -31.68
C ILE A 337 2.64 -19.08 -32.29
N MET A 338 3.55 -18.47 -31.52
CA MET A 338 4.92 -18.24 -31.97
C MET A 338 5.65 -19.55 -32.33
N PHE A 339 5.45 -20.59 -31.51
CA PHE A 339 6.03 -21.90 -31.78
C PHE A 339 5.46 -22.54 -33.07
N ILE A 340 4.13 -22.50 -33.26
CA ILE A 340 3.48 -23.02 -34.46
C ILE A 340 3.97 -22.29 -35.71
N LEU A 341 4.05 -20.96 -35.67
CA LEU A 341 4.56 -20.15 -36.77
C LEU A 341 6.02 -20.46 -37.09
N ALA A 342 6.87 -20.61 -36.06
CA ALA A 342 8.28 -20.95 -36.23
C ALA A 342 8.47 -22.37 -36.78
N THR A 343 7.62 -23.31 -36.40
CA THR A 343 7.67 -24.70 -36.86
C THR A 343 7.14 -24.83 -38.27
N ASN A 344 6.05 -24.14 -38.60
CA ASN A 344 5.47 -24.16 -39.96
C ASN A 344 6.41 -23.51 -40.99
N ARG A 345 7.15 -22.47 -40.58
CA ARG A 345 8.12 -21.80 -41.47
C ARG A 345 9.28 -22.70 -41.88
N LYS A 346 9.70 -23.61 -40.99
CA LYS A 346 10.88 -24.45 -41.26
C LYS A 346 10.59 -25.67 -42.13
N GLY A 347 9.31 -26.03 -42.34
CA GLY A 347 8.94 -27.21 -43.12
C GLY A 347 9.82 -28.43 -42.80
N GLY A 348 9.34 -29.61 -42.89
CA GLY A 348 10.18 -30.81 -42.85
C GLY A 348 9.98 -31.57 -44.15
N ALA A 349 10.86 -32.47 -44.47
CA ALA A 349 10.66 -33.37 -45.60
C ALA A 349 10.75 -34.82 -45.15
N PHE A 350 9.95 -35.66 -45.73
CA PHE A 350 10.13 -37.11 -45.68
C PHE A 350 11.07 -37.48 -46.80
N VAL A 351 12.21 -38.07 -46.45
CA VAL A 351 13.26 -38.39 -47.42
C VAL A 351 13.61 -39.86 -47.29
N GLU A 352 13.61 -40.58 -48.38
CA GLU A 352 14.15 -41.93 -48.39
C GLU A 352 15.67 -41.91 -48.18
N ALA A 353 16.22 -42.90 -47.48
CA ALA A 353 17.60 -42.89 -47.01
C ALA A 353 18.65 -42.75 -48.13
N ASP A 354 18.31 -43.15 -49.37
CA ASP A 354 19.16 -43.08 -50.53
C ASP A 354 18.93 -41.84 -51.42
N ALA A 355 18.01 -40.96 -51.08
CA ALA A 355 17.65 -39.80 -51.89
C ALA A 355 18.64 -38.62 -51.75
N LEU A 356 19.31 -38.45 -50.61
CA LEU A 356 20.25 -37.37 -50.36
C LEU A 356 21.70 -37.80 -50.60
N ALA A 357 22.49 -36.94 -51.28
CA ALA A 357 23.92 -37.16 -51.44
C ALA A 357 24.72 -37.02 -50.17
N ASP A 358 24.34 -36.07 -49.32
CA ASP A 358 24.88 -35.82 -47.97
C ASP A 358 23.74 -35.41 -47.02
N PRO A 359 23.26 -36.35 -46.20
CA PRO A 359 22.14 -36.07 -45.28
C PRO A 359 22.43 -34.99 -44.26
N ARG A 360 23.66 -34.93 -43.69
CA ARG A 360 24.01 -33.95 -42.67
C ARG A 360 24.02 -32.53 -43.21
N ARG A 361 24.65 -32.37 -44.38
CA ARG A 361 24.71 -31.07 -45.04
C ARG A 361 23.33 -30.63 -45.54
N ALA A 362 22.51 -31.55 -46.01
CA ALA A 362 21.13 -31.26 -46.40
C ALA A 362 20.27 -30.84 -45.21
N GLU A 363 20.50 -31.39 -44.01
CA GLU A 363 19.83 -31.00 -42.78
C GLU A 363 20.21 -29.57 -42.34
N GLU A 364 21.51 -29.23 -42.43
CA GLU A 364 22.01 -27.88 -42.12
C GLU A 364 21.51 -26.85 -43.14
N ASP A 365 21.55 -27.16 -44.40
CA ASP A 365 21.17 -26.28 -45.52
C ASP A 365 19.65 -26.14 -45.71
N TRP A 366 18.84 -27.09 -45.18
CA TRP A 366 17.37 -27.09 -45.34
C TRP A 366 16.69 -25.81 -44.82
N ALA A 367 17.25 -25.21 -43.80
CA ALA A 367 16.72 -23.99 -43.21
C ALA A 367 17.16 -22.70 -43.94
N SER A 368 18.10 -22.80 -44.88
CA SER A 368 18.67 -21.64 -45.59
C SER A 368 17.93 -21.39 -46.90
N PRO A 369 17.36 -20.20 -47.15
CA PRO A 369 16.59 -19.90 -48.35
C PRO A 369 17.40 -20.03 -49.67
N ASP A 370 18.72 -19.86 -49.59
CA ASP A 370 19.62 -19.82 -50.74
C ASP A 370 20.45 -21.09 -50.90
N ALA A 371 20.15 -22.14 -50.13
CA ALA A 371 20.93 -23.35 -50.15
C ALA A 371 20.55 -24.27 -51.33
N LEU A 372 21.58 -24.84 -51.99
CA LEU A 372 21.43 -25.83 -53.04
C LEU A 372 21.58 -27.25 -52.46
N ILE A 373 20.47 -27.94 -52.28
CA ILE A 373 20.45 -29.32 -51.77
C ILE A 373 20.74 -30.29 -52.92
N LYS A 374 21.83 -31.06 -52.80
CA LYS A 374 22.20 -32.06 -53.76
C LYS A 374 21.47 -33.38 -53.55
N LEU A 375 20.74 -33.84 -54.55
CA LEU A 375 20.04 -35.10 -54.50
C LEU A 375 20.77 -36.15 -55.43
N ASN A 376 20.67 -37.39 -55.05
CA ASN A 376 21.12 -38.48 -55.88
C ASN A 376 20.23 -38.64 -57.14
N ALA A 377 20.73 -39.35 -58.17
CA ALA A 377 19.96 -39.57 -59.37
C ALA A 377 18.62 -40.27 -59.06
N GLY A 378 17.50 -39.63 -59.44
CA GLY A 378 16.16 -40.13 -59.15
C GLY A 378 15.63 -39.72 -57.75
N GLY A 379 16.42 -39.03 -56.94
CA GLY A 379 16.05 -38.62 -55.58
C GLY A 379 14.91 -37.56 -55.47
N LEU A 380 14.64 -36.86 -56.57
CA LEU A 380 13.60 -35.85 -56.63
C LEU A 380 12.18 -36.40 -56.33
N ASN A 381 11.92 -37.67 -56.78
CA ASN A 381 10.67 -38.36 -56.52
C ASN A 381 10.59 -39.00 -55.08
N LYS A 382 11.72 -39.05 -54.37
CA LYS A 382 11.89 -39.70 -53.10
C LYS A 382 11.94 -38.67 -51.91
N VAL A 383 11.81 -37.40 -52.22
CA VAL A 383 11.70 -36.32 -51.27
C VAL A 383 10.27 -35.79 -51.32
N ARG A 384 9.56 -35.89 -50.22
CA ARG A 384 8.24 -35.33 -50.06
C ARG A 384 8.26 -34.29 -48.96
N GLU A 385 7.94 -33.05 -49.27
CA GLU A 385 7.79 -32.02 -48.29
C GLU A 385 6.65 -32.40 -47.31
N ARG A 386 6.90 -32.19 -46.05
CA ARG A 386 5.87 -32.33 -45.03
C ARG A 386 4.93 -31.13 -45.17
N ASP A 387 3.66 -31.39 -45.38
CA ASP A 387 2.66 -30.32 -45.42
C ASP A 387 2.79 -29.43 -44.18
N ALA A 388 2.93 -28.15 -44.43
CA ALA A 388 2.89 -27.15 -43.35
C ALA A 388 1.57 -27.32 -42.60
N GLY A 389 1.64 -27.54 -41.29
CA GLY A 389 0.43 -27.70 -40.47
C GLY A 389 -0.46 -26.49 -40.65
N VAL A 390 -1.74 -26.71 -40.84
CA VAL A 390 -2.73 -25.63 -40.93
C VAL A 390 -2.76 -24.89 -39.57
N PHE A 391 -2.56 -23.59 -39.59
CA PHE A 391 -2.67 -22.77 -38.40
C PHE A 391 -4.10 -22.87 -37.81
N PRO A 392 -4.25 -23.28 -36.52
CA PRO A 392 -5.58 -23.40 -35.94
C PRO A 392 -6.20 -22.02 -35.74
N ALA A 393 -7.10 -21.60 -36.61
CA ALA A 393 -7.77 -20.27 -36.52
C ALA A 393 -8.49 -20.01 -35.17
N GLY A 394 -8.83 -21.08 -34.43
CA GLY A 394 -9.39 -20.97 -33.09
C GLY A 394 -8.41 -20.47 -32.02
N LEU A 395 -7.10 -20.67 -32.22
CA LEU A 395 -6.09 -20.29 -31.23
C LEU A 395 -5.93 -18.75 -31.10
N GLU A 396 -6.01 -18.05 -32.24
CA GLU A 396 -5.99 -16.59 -32.28
C GLU A 396 -7.21 -16.00 -31.57
N ARG A 397 -8.40 -16.58 -31.75
CA ARG A 397 -9.61 -16.18 -31.08
C ARG A 397 -9.53 -16.39 -29.55
N LEU A 398 -8.95 -17.52 -29.13
CA LEU A 398 -8.74 -17.80 -27.70
C LEU A 398 -7.74 -16.82 -27.08
N MET A 399 -6.67 -16.48 -27.79
CA MET A 399 -5.71 -15.48 -27.35
C MET A 399 -6.39 -14.10 -27.22
N GLN A 400 -7.15 -13.68 -28.22
CA GLN A 400 -7.89 -12.42 -28.18
C GLN A 400 -8.88 -12.40 -27.01
N TYR A 401 -9.63 -13.50 -26.82
CA TYR A 401 -10.52 -13.64 -25.67
C TYR A 401 -9.79 -13.51 -24.33
N ALA A 402 -8.62 -14.14 -24.17
CA ALA A 402 -7.82 -14.03 -22.97
C ALA A 402 -7.31 -12.59 -22.73
N ILE A 403 -6.96 -11.90 -23.81
CA ILE A 403 -6.54 -10.48 -23.76
C ILE A 403 -7.72 -9.59 -23.31
N ASP A 404 -8.89 -9.78 -23.91
CA ASP A 404 -10.07 -8.98 -23.63
C ASP A 404 -10.67 -9.31 -22.24
N ALA A 405 -10.40 -10.51 -21.72
CA ALA A 405 -10.82 -10.90 -20.37
C ALA A 405 -10.08 -10.12 -19.26
N VAL A 406 -8.86 -9.61 -19.50
CA VAL A 406 -8.11 -8.84 -18.50
C VAL A 406 -8.86 -7.58 -18.07
N PRO A 407 -9.21 -6.64 -18.96
CA PRO A 407 -10.01 -5.47 -18.58
C PRO A 407 -11.42 -5.84 -18.10
N ALA A 408 -12.07 -6.82 -18.73
CA ALA A 408 -13.43 -7.24 -18.35
C ALA A 408 -13.50 -7.79 -16.91
N THR A 409 -12.46 -8.50 -16.47
CA THR A 409 -12.41 -9.13 -15.14
C THR A 409 -11.97 -8.14 -14.06
N SER A 410 -11.10 -7.17 -14.39
CA SER A 410 -10.63 -6.15 -13.45
C SER A 410 -11.73 -5.15 -13.09
N GLY A 411 -12.64 -4.89 -14.02
CA GLY A 411 -13.58 -3.79 -13.95
C GLY A 411 -12.95 -2.41 -14.22
N VAL A 412 -11.67 -2.38 -14.58
CA VAL A 412 -10.95 -1.17 -14.97
C VAL A 412 -11.07 -1.00 -16.47
N ASN A 413 -11.68 0.09 -16.90
CA ASN A 413 -11.89 0.38 -18.31
C ASN A 413 -10.60 0.85 -18.99
N ALA A 414 -10.50 0.64 -20.31
CA ALA A 414 -9.37 1.07 -21.13
C ALA A 414 -9.12 2.59 -21.03
N GLU A 415 -10.17 3.36 -20.82
CA GLU A 415 -10.10 4.81 -20.62
C GLU A 415 -9.35 5.21 -19.34
N MET A 416 -9.39 4.38 -18.28
CA MET A 416 -8.61 4.62 -17.05
C MET A 416 -7.11 4.44 -17.26
N ILE A 417 -6.71 3.63 -18.24
CA ILE A 417 -5.31 3.36 -18.59
C ILE A 417 -4.81 4.37 -19.65
N GLY A 418 -5.66 5.32 -20.07
CA GLY A 418 -5.32 6.29 -21.11
C GLY A 418 -5.44 5.77 -22.54
N MET A 419 -6.06 4.60 -22.74
CA MET A 419 -6.35 4.01 -24.04
C MET A 419 -7.74 4.44 -24.55
N ALA A 420 -8.00 5.75 -24.57
CA ALA A 420 -9.26 6.28 -25.06
C ALA A 420 -9.35 6.18 -26.59
N ASP A 421 -10.55 5.86 -27.10
CA ASP A 421 -10.82 5.91 -28.54
C ASP A 421 -10.92 7.37 -28.99
N ARG A 422 -10.16 7.75 -30.01
CA ARG A 422 -10.06 9.14 -30.50
C ARG A 422 -11.37 9.75 -30.99
N ASN A 423 -12.37 8.93 -31.27
CA ASN A 423 -13.64 9.35 -31.83
C ASN A 423 -14.78 9.47 -30.79
N GLN A 424 -14.48 9.38 -29.49
CA GLN A 424 -15.51 9.43 -28.44
C GLN A 424 -15.69 10.86 -27.89
N PRO A 425 -16.93 11.27 -27.55
CA PRO A 425 -17.18 12.53 -26.83
C PRO A 425 -16.51 12.51 -25.46
N ALA A 426 -15.87 13.61 -25.06
CA ALA A 426 -15.18 13.75 -23.77
C ALA A 426 -16.08 13.43 -22.56
N ILE A 427 -17.37 13.73 -22.63
CA ILE A 427 -18.37 13.43 -21.58
C ILE A 427 -18.53 11.92 -21.38
N LEU A 428 -18.48 11.12 -22.45
CA LEU A 428 -18.59 9.66 -22.35
C LEU A 428 -17.34 9.05 -21.72
N GLU A 429 -16.18 9.58 -22.05
CA GLU A 429 -14.90 9.18 -21.45
C GLU A 429 -14.89 9.45 -19.95
N GLU A 430 -15.30 10.65 -19.54
CA GLU A 430 -15.42 11.04 -18.13
C GLU A 430 -16.40 10.13 -17.37
N THR A 431 -17.56 9.87 -17.96
CA THR A 431 -18.57 8.98 -17.35
C THR A 431 -18.05 7.55 -17.17
N ARG A 432 -17.29 7.02 -18.12
CA ARG A 432 -16.67 5.69 -18.03
C ARG A 432 -15.57 5.63 -16.99
N LYS A 433 -14.74 6.68 -16.88
CA LYS A 433 -13.74 6.80 -15.80
C LYS A 433 -14.39 6.75 -14.42
N VAL A 434 -15.46 7.53 -14.22
CA VAL A 434 -16.22 7.56 -12.97
C VAL A 434 -16.83 6.18 -12.67
N SER A 435 -17.37 5.51 -13.68
CA SER A 435 -17.94 4.16 -13.51
C SER A 435 -16.88 3.14 -13.09
N GLY A 436 -15.68 3.20 -13.67
CA GLY A 436 -14.55 2.36 -13.29
C GLY A 436 -14.10 2.61 -11.85
N LEU A 437 -14.02 3.88 -11.43
CA LEU A 437 -13.69 4.26 -10.05
C LEU A 437 -14.71 3.72 -9.04
N THR A 438 -15.98 3.61 -9.42
CA THR A 438 -17.02 3.06 -8.54
C THR A 438 -16.75 1.60 -8.18
N ILE A 439 -16.18 0.81 -9.08
CA ILE A 439 -15.80 -0.59 -8.81
C ILE A 439 -14.64 -0.69 -7.81
N LEU A 440 -13.75 0.29 -7.85
CA LEU A 440 -12.58 0.38 -6.97
C LEU A 440 -12.87 1.11 -5.65
N ALA A 441 -14.05 1.71 -5.51
CA ALA A 441 -14.44 2.47 -4.31
C ALA A 441 -14.20 1.73 -2.98
N PRO A 442 -14.41 0.40 -2.85
CA PRO A 442 -14.10 -0.30 -1.61
C PRO A 442 -12.63 -0.24 -1.18
N LEU A 443 -11.68 -0.15 -2.13
CA LEU A 443 -10.24 -0.02 -1.83
C LEU A 443 -9.94 1.38 -1.29
N PHE A 444 -10.48 2.40 -1.93
CA PHE A 444 -10.36 3.80 -1.47
C PHE A 444 -11.06 4.04 -0.12
N ASP A 445 -12.18 3.37 0.15
CA ASP A 445 -12.84 3.41 1.46
C ASP A 445 -11.98 2.76 2.55
N SER A 446 -11.29 1.65 2.23
CA SER A 446 -10.32 1.02 3.13
C SER A 446 -9.15 1.96 3.44
N LEU A 447 -8.59 2.63 2.43
CA LEU A 447 -7.55 3.64 2.59
C LEU A 447 -8.03 4.81 3.47
N LYS A 448 -9.22 5.36 3.21
CA LYS A 448 -9.81 6.44 4.02
C LYS A 448 -9.97 6.04 5.49
N ARG A 449 -10.42 4.82 5.74
CA ARG A 449 -10.52 4.29 7.10
C ARG A 449 -9.16 4.14 7.77
N HIS A 450 -8.17 3.60 7.03
CA HIS A 450 -6.80 3.49 7.52
C HIS A 450 -6.21 4.85 7.89
N GLN A 451 -6.35 5.87 7.03
CA GLN A 451 -5.86 7.22 7.30
C GLN A 451 -6.50 7.82 8.57
N ARG A 452 -7.80 7.60 8.78
CA ARG A 452 -8.49 8.06 9.98
C ARG A 452 -7.96 7.38 11.24
N GLU A 453 -7.77 6.06 11.21
CA GLU A 453 -7.24 5.31 12.36
C GLU A 453 -5.76 5.63 12.62
N ARG A 454 -4.96 5.84 11.55
CA ARG A 454 -3.60 6.36 11.65
C ARG A 454 -3.58 7.74 12.29
N GLY A 455 -4.46 8.63 11.85
CA GLY A 455 -4.57 9.99 12.39
C GLY A 455 -4.79 10.02 13.91
N ARG A 456 -5.56 9.07 14.47
CA ARG A 456 -5.72 8.94 15.93
C ARG A 456 -4.41 8.63 16.65
N ILE A 457 -3.60 7.78 16.06
CA ILE A 457 -2.30 7.44 16.63
C ILE A 457 -1.34 8.61 16.48
N VAL A 458 -1.31 9.27 15.33
CA VAL A 458 -0.48 10.46 15.07
C VAL A 458 -0.81 11.57 16.06
N LEU A 459 -2.10 11.84 16.31
CA LEU A 459 -2.54 12.83 17.28
C LEU A 459 -2.02 12.53 18.70
N ASP A 460 -2.12 11.28 19.14
CA ASP A 460 -1.61 10.86 20.46
C ASP A 460 -0.08 11.00 20.54
N PHE A 461 0.64 10.66 19.46
CA PHE A 461 2.09 10.82 19.41
C PHE A 461 2.52 12.29 19.39
N LEU A 462 1.85 13.13 18.60
CA LEU A 462 2.10 14.58 18.61
C LEU A 462 1.94 15.15 20.00
N ASN A 463 0.86 14.80 20.67
CA ASN A 463 0.55 15.34 22.00
C ASN A 463 1.46 14.84 23.14
N ARG A 464 2.06 13.64 22.98
CA ARG A 464 2.89 13.03 24.04
C ARG A 464 4.37 13.23 23.85
N PHE A 465 4.85 13.18 22.62
CA PHE A 465 6.27 13.05 22.32
C PHE A 465 6.88 14.30 21.69
N ILE A 466 6.07 15.18 21.09
CA ILE A 466 6.61 16.44 20.61
C ILE A 466 6.69 17.42 21.79
N ALA A 467 7.89 17.96 22.00
CA ALA A 467 8.14 18.90 23.08
C ALA A 467 7.32 20.16 22.92
N ASP A 468 6.76 20.64 24.05
CA ASP A 468 6.07 21.92 24.12
C ASP A 468 7.02 23.06 23.76
N GLY A 469 6.59 23.96 22.88
CA GLY A 469 7.41 25.04 22.36
C GLY A 469 8.31 24.70 21.15
N ARG A 470 8.31 23.44 20.66
CA ARG A 470 9.03 23.09 19.42
C ARG A 470 8.48 23.91 18.26
N ALA A 471 9.35 24.57 17.52
CA ALA A 471 8.97 25.38 16.37
C ALA A 471 8.56 24.50 15.19
N ILE A 472 7.28 24.52 14.83
CA ILE A 472 6.73 23.83 13.66
C ILE A 472 6.51 24.84 12.56
N ARG A 473 6.92 24.48 11.34
CA ARG A 473 6.66 25.33 10.15
C ARG A 473 5.25 25.06 9.67
N ILE A 474 4.40 26.08 9.80
CA ILE A 474 3.01 26.06 9.36
C ILE A 474 2.88 26.89 8.09
N VAL A 475 2.08 26.40 7.16
CA VAL A 475 1.67 27.20 5.98
C VAL A 475 0.35 27.89 6.34
N SER A 476 0.40 29.19 6.53
CA SER A 476 -0.79 30.01 6.79
C SER A 476 -1.81 29.84 5.66
N PRO A 477 -3.13 30.03 5.90
CA PRO A 477 -4.14 30.12 4.84
C PRO A 477 -3.80 31.15 3.76
N THR A 478 -2.99 32.14 4.09
CA THR A 478 -2.45 33.14 3.14
C THR A 478 -1.28 32.62 2.32
N GLY A 479 -0.75 31.41 2.59
CA GLY A 479 0.39 30.82 1.90
C GLY A 479 1.75 31.20 2.48
N ASP A 480 1.79 32.03 3.52
CA ASP A 480 3.04 32.43 4.19
C ASP A 480 3.54 31.28 5.07
N ARG A 481 4.86 31.05 5.05
CA ARG A 481 5.49 30.06 5.92
C ARG A 481 5.83 30.71 7.27
N ILE A 482 5.03 30.40 8.29
CA ILE A 482 5.19 30.92 9.64
C ILE A 482 5.71 29.79 10.52
N SER A 483 6.66 30.11 11.41
CA SER A 483 7.09 29.18 12.44
C SER A 483 6.26 29.45 13.70
N VAL A 484 5.45 28.46 14.11
CA VAL A 484 4.61 28.57 15.32
C VAL A 484 5.11 27.54 16.34
N PRO A 485 5.26 27.94 17.63
CA PRO A 485 5.59 27.00 18.66
C PRO A 485 4.42 26.02 18.87
N PHE A 486 4.73 24.72 18.91
CA PHE A 486 3.75 23.68 19.22
C PHE A 486 3.31 23.82 20.69
N MET A 487 2.03 23.70 20.94
CA MET A 487 1.46 23.71 22.28
C MET A 487 0.71 22.40 22.51
N GLN A 488 1.09 21.69 23.57
CA GLN A 488 0.39 20.48 23.98
C GLN A 488 -0.98 20.84 24.54
N ASP A 489 -2.01 20.14 24.07
CA ASP A 489 -3.37 20.31 24.56
C ASP A 489 -3.81 19.06 25.33
N PRO A 490 -4.11 19.19 26.64
CA PRO A 490 -4.63 18.05 27.42
C PRO A 490 -5.95 17.48 26.88
N GLN A 491 -6.70 18.25 26.10
CA GLN A 491 -7.99 17.86 25.54
C GLN A 491 -7.89 17.38 24.09
N ALA A 492 -6.71 17.39 23.47
CA ALA A 492 -6.49 16.94 22.09
C ALA A 492 -7.05 15.52 21.81
N ASP A 493 -7.08 14.69 22.84
CA ASP A 493 -7.68 13.34 22.80
C ASP A 493 -9.17 13.32 22.43
N THR A 494 -9.86 14.45 22.51
CA THR A 494 -11.31 14.58 22.20
C THR A 494 -11.56 15.06 20.78
N TYR A 495 -10.53 15.43 20.02
CA TYR A 495 -10.70 15.93 18.66
C TYR A 495 -11.27 14.85 17.72
N ASP A 496 -12.18 15.28 16.87
CA ASP A 496 -12.71 14.42 15.81
C ASP A 496 -11.76 14.45 14.60
N ILE A 497 -11.58 13.30 13.97
CA ILE A 497 -10.67 13.13 12.83
C ILE A 497 -11.46 12.94 11.56
N ILE A 498 -11.27 13.86 10.63
CA ILE A 498 -11.85 13.81 9.29
C ILE A 498 -10.73 13.59 8.28
N VAL A 499 -11.05 12.81 7.26
CA VAL A 499 -10.19 12.63 6.09
C VAL A 499 -10.82 13.38 4.94
N ASP A 500 -10.19 14.48 4.56
CA ASP A 500 -10.64 15.39 3.51
C ASP A 500 -9.71 15.33 2.29
N GLU A 501 -10.14 15.89 1.18
CA GLU A 501 -9.29 15.97 -0.01
C GLU A 501 -8.19 17.01 0.20
N MET A 502 -6.99 16.65 -0.23
CA MET A 502 -5.85 17.56 -0.11
C MET A 502 -6.02 18.73 -1.08
N PRO A 503 -6.06 20.00 -0.59
CA PRO A 503 -6.31 21.15 -1.47
C PRO A 503 -5.20 21.38 -2.51
N SER A 504 -4.05 20.75 -2.30
CA SER A 504 -2.87 20.88 -3.17
C SER A 504 -2.84 19.91 -4.35
N THR A 505 -3.72 18.90 -4.42
CA THR A 505 -3.70 17.95 -5.54
C THR A 505 -4.08 18.63 -6.85
N PRO A 506 -3.38 18.31 -7.96
CA PRO A 506 -3.68 18.92 -9.28
C PRO A 506 -5.14 18.75 -9.69
N ASN A 507 -5.74 17.63 -9.34
CA ASN A 507 -7.11 17.28 -9.68
C ASN A 507 -8.12 18.14 -8.90
N SER A 508 -7.92 18.27 -7.59
CA SER A 508 -8.77 19.11 -6.72
C SER A 508 -8.72 20.58 -7.15
N LYS A 509 -7.54 21.10 -7.48
CA LYS A 509 -7.40 22.47 -8.00
C LYS A 509 -8.14 22.65 -9.32
N ALA A 510 -7.98 21.72 -10.26
CA ALA A 510 -8.62 21.81 -11.57
C ALA A 510 -10.15 21.69 -11.47
N GLU A 511 -10.67 20.79 -10.64
CA GLU A 511 -12.11 20.63 -10.41
C GLU A 511 -12.71 21.86 -9.73
N THR A 512 -12.09 22.36 -8.66
CA THR A 512 -12.53 23.56 -7.96
C THR A 512 -12.52 24.77 -8.90
N PHE A 513 -11.46 24.94 -9.69
CA PHE A 513 -11.37 25.98 -10.68
C PHE A 513 -12.48 25.87 -11.74
N ASN A 514 -12.76 24.68 -12.26
CA ASN A 514 -13.84 24.44 -13.21
C ASN A 514 -15.22 24.76 -12.63
N VAL A 515 -15.48 24.35 -11.39
CA VAL A 515 -16.73 24.68 -10.68
C VAL A 515 -16.87 26.17 -10.47
N LEU A 516 -15.82 26.83 -9.99
CA LEU A 516 -15.81 28.28 -9.77
C LEU A 516 -15.98 29.05 -11.08
N THR A 517 -15.34 28.60 -12.17
CA THR A 517 -15.48 29.21 -13.50
C THR A 517 -16.91 29.09 -14.03
N LYS A 518 -17.60 27.96 -13.81
CA LYS A 518 -19.02 27.78 -14.16
C LYS A 518 -19.96 28.63 -13.29
N LEU A 519 -19.59 28.90 -12.04
CA LEU A 519 -20.35 29.73 -11.12
C LEU A 519 -20.14 31.23 -11.34
N MET A 520 -19.01 31.64 -11.93
CA MET A 520 -18.68 33.05 -12.15
C MET A 520 -19.77 33.86 -12.87
N PRO A 521 -20.39 33.40 -13.96
CA PRO A 521 -21.45 34.17 -14.63
C PRO A 521 -22.67 34.38 -13.72
N ILE A 522 -22.97 33.38 -12.87
CA ILE A 522 -24.10 33.45 -11.92
C ILE A 522 -23.77 34.46 -10.81
N MET A 523 -22.58 34.44 -10.27
CA MET A 523 -22.12 35.38 -9.25
C MET A 523 -22.10 36.82 -9.77
N GLN A 524 -21.62 37.04 -11.00
CA GLN A 524 -21.66 38.34 -11.64
C GLN A 524 -23.08 38.85 -11.87
N SER A 525 -24.03 37.97 -12.25
CA SER A 525 -25.43 38.33 -12.39
C SER A 525 -26.09 38.73 -11.06
N MET A 526 -25.57 38.22 -9.91
CA MET A 526 -26.00 38.59 -8.57
C MET A 526 -25.25 39.83 -8.00
N GLY A 527 -24.35 40.44 -8.77
CA GLY A 527 -23.57 41.59 -8.32
C GLY A 527 -22.45 41.26 -7.32
N MET A 528 -22.09 39.97 -7.20
CA MET A 528 -20.98 39.55 -6.37
C MET A 528 -19.66 39.64 -7.14
N SER A 529 -18.63 40.23 -6.54
CA SER A 529 -17.28 40.18 -7.07
C SER A 529 -16.67 38.75 -6.89
N PRO A 530 -15.81 38.32 -7.84
CA PRO A 530 -15.12 37.05 -7.69
C PRO A 530 -14.35 36.97 -6.37
N PRO A 531 -14.41 35.86 -5.62
CA PRO A 531 -13.63 35.74 -4.40
C PRO A 531 -12.12 35.83 -4.71
N SER A 532 -11.38 36.54 -3.86
CA SER A 532 -9.92 36.70 -3.97
C SER A 532 -9.19 35.34 -3.97
N ASP A 533 -9.78 34.35 -3.31
CA ASP A 533 -9.25 32.98 -3.18
C ASP A 533 -9.29 32.17 -4.47
N LEU A 534 -9.98 32.65 -5.51
CA LEU A 534 -10.01 32.00 -6.82
C LEU A 534 -8.60 31.73 -7.39
N ILE A 535 -7.66 32.63 -7.09
CA ILE A 535 -6.27 32.52 -7.55
C ILE A 535 -5.58 31.30 -6.99
N ASN A 536 -5.94 30.87 -5.79
CA ASN A 536 -5.33 29.71 -5.11
C ASN A 536 -5.66 28.38 -5.81
N TYR A 537 -6.80 28.36 -6.51
CA TYR A 537 -7.28 27.17 -7.20
C TYR A 537 -6.94 27.18 -8.71
N MET A 538 -6.31 28.23 -9.22
CA MET A 538 -5.84 28.23 -10.60
C MET A 538 -4.71 27.22 -10.78
N PRO A 539 -4.69 26.43 -11.86
CA PRO A 539 -3.60 25.49 -12.17
C PRO A 539 -2.37 26.24 -12.68
N LEU A 540 -1.85 27.17 -11.88
CA LEU A 540 -0.68 28.00 -12.18
C LEU A 540 0.49 27.65 -11.25
N PRO A 541 1.74 27.86 -11.68
CA PRO A 541 2.91 27.74 -10.80
C PRO A 541 2.79 28.61 -9.56
N ALA A 542 3.21 28.09 -8.40
CA ALA A 542 3.09 28.76 -7.10
C ALA A 542 3.69 30.19 -7.11
N THR A 543 4.79 30.40 -7.80
CA THR A 543 5.45 31.70 -7.93
C THR A 543 4.59 32.77 -8.62
N LEU A 544 3.75 32.38 -9.58
CA LEU A 544 2.81 33.27 -10.25
C LEU A 544 1.60 33.58 -9.37
N VAL A 545 1.13 32.57 -8.62
CA VAL A 545 0.03 32.74 -7.67
C VAL A 545 0.42 33.70 -6.56
N GLU A 546 1.63 33.59 -6.01
CA GLU A 546 2.17 34.51 -5.00
C GLU A 546 2.29 35.92 -5.54
N LYS A 547 2.82 36.08 -6.74
CA LYS A 547 2.96 37.41 -7.39
C LYS A 547 1.60 38.10 -7.57
N TRP A 548 0.62 37.39 -8.10
CA TRP A 548 -0.72 37.95 -8.34
C TRP A 548 -1.47 38.22 -7.02
N ARG A 549 -1.23 37.40 -5.99
CA ARG A 549 -1.78 37.64 -4.64
C ARG A 549 -1.21 38.97 -4.07
N GLY A 550 0.09 39.18 -4.19
CA GLY A 550 0.73 40.42 -3.76
C GLY A 550 0.20 41.63 -4.51
N GLU A 551 -0.02 41.53 -5.82
CA GLU A 551 -0.61 42.62 -6.63
C GLU A 551 -2.08 42.92 -6.24
N LEU A 552 -2.86 41.89 -5.89
CA LEU A 552 -4.25 42.06 -5.42
C LEU A 552 -4.32 42.68 -4.03
N ALA A 553 -3.47 42.24 -3.09
CA ALA A 553 -3.40 42.81 -1.77
C ALA A 553 -3.07 44.29 -1.81
N GLN A 554 -2.11 44.71 -2.65
CA GLN A 554 -1.76 46.13 -2.86
C GLN A 554 -2.91 46.95 -3.48
N ARG A 555 -3.76 46.35 -4.30
CA ARG A 555 -4.94 47.02 -4.87
C ARG A 555 -6.07 47.16 -3.86
N THR A 556 -6.19 46.25 -2.90
CA THR A 556 -7.23 46.30 -1.85
C THR A 556 -6.88 47.34 -0.77
N GLU A 557 -5.60 47.61 -0.55
CA GLU A 557 -5.12 48.65 0.40
C GLU A 557 -5.15 50.09 -0.18
N GLN A 558 -5.31 50.26 -1.48
CA GLN A 558 -5.50 51.60 -2.05
C GLN A 558 -6.97 51.99 -1.97
N PRO A 559 -7.34 53.03 -1.17
CA PRO A 559 -8.72 53.48 -1.06
C PRO A 559 -9.18 54.01 -2.42
N ASP A 560 -10.41 53.59 -2.78
CA ASP A 560 -11.04 53.92 -4.06
C ASP A 560 -10.94 55.43 -4.35
N PRO A 561 -10.39 55.87 -5.50
CA PRO A 561 -10.27 57.28 -5.82
C PRO A 561 -11.59 58.05 -5.77
N GLN A 562 -12.73 57.33 -5.91
CA GLN A 562 -14.06 57.92 -5.78
C GLN A 562 -14.45 58.25 -4.33
N GLN A 563 -13.93 57.55 -3.34
CA GLN A 563 -14.17 57.86 -1.91
C GLN A 563 -13.31 59.05 -1.43
N GLN A 564 -12.16 59.31 -2.07
CA GLN A 564 -11.36 60.49 -1.75
C GLN A 564 -11.96 61.78 -2.33
N MET A 565 -12.73 61.69 -3.43
CA MET A 565 -13.43 62.87 -4.00
C MET A 565 -14.72 63.23 -3.25
N LEU A 566 -15.25 62.35 -2.42
CA LEU A 566 -16.43 62.58 -1.60
C LEU A 566 -16.09 63.11 -0.18
N GLN A 567 -14.81 63.07 0.22
CA GLN A 567 -14.30 63.60 1.49
C GLN A 567 -13.50 64.90 1.35
N ALA A 568 -13.25 65.38 0.14
CA ALA A 568 -12.71 66.70 -0.19
C ALA A 568 -13.83 67.64 -0.63
#